data_7c4ce9da065a9483f8f1dd6e7e8c650b
#
_entry.id   7c4ce9da065a9483f8f1dd6e7e8c650b
#
_cell.length_a   1.000
_cell.length_b   1.000
_cell.length_c   1.000
_cell.angle_alpha   90.00
_cell.angle_beta   90.00
_cell.angle_gamma   90.00
#
_symmetry.space_group_name_H-M   'P 1'
#
loop_
_entity.id
_entity.type
_entity.pdbx_description
1 polymer ?
#
loop_
_entity_poly.entity_id
_entity_poly.type
_entity_poly.pdbx_seq_one_letter_code
_entity_poly.pdbx_strand_id
1 'polypeptide(L)'
;WAMVFGTACVMQMGSLALAQAGAACQPGGTVAEVNACAVQDFQAADTTIQILYEDVMRALSAHERPQLRQEHSAWVRQRTVQCKRETQATETQPEGPRLYHQCLTRKTQERRKGLMRWLSNDSPAKP
;
A
#
# COMPACT_ATOMS: atom_id res chain seq x y z
N TRP A 1 13.73 32.88 -53.93
CA TRP A 1 13.76 31.51 -53.45
C TRP A 1 14.17 31.53 -51.99
N ALA A 2 13.19 31.31 -51.13
CA ALA A 2 13.41 31.21 -49.66
C ALA A 2 13.31 29.72 -49.30
N MET A 3 14.42 29.12 -48.81
CA MET A 3 14.41 27.79 -48.18
C MET A 3 14.07 27.97 -46.71
N VAL A 4 12.96 27.41 -46.32
CA VAL A 4 12.57 27.29 -44.90
C VAL A 4 13.15 26.00 -44.36
N PHE A 5 14.13 26.07 -43.46
CA PHE A 5 14.63 24.93 -42.71
C PHE A 5 13.69 24.72 -41.51
N GLY A 6 12.88 23.70 -41.59
CA GLY A 6 12.08 23.24 -40.46
C GLY A 6 12.96 22.53 -39.43
N THR A 7 13.14 23.13 -38.27
CA THR A 7 13.82 22.53 -37.15
C THR A 7 12.87 21.54 -36.45
N ALA A 8 13.13 20.24 -36.64
CA ALA A 8 12.42 19.19 -35.91
C ALA A 8 12.85 19.21 -34.44
N CYS A 9 11.95 19.63 -33.56
CA CYS A 9 12.14 19.55 -32.12
C CYS A 9 11.84 18.11 -31.69
N VAL A 10 12.89 17.29 -31.53
CA VAL A 10 12.78 15.93 -30.98
C VAL A 10 12.61 16.10 -29.47
N MET A 11 11.38 15.90 -28.97
CA MET A 11 11.10 15.86 -27.54
C MET A 11 11.69 14.56 -26.94
N GLN A 12 12.78 14.71 -26.20
CA GLN A 12 13.31 13.66 -25.34
C GLN A 12 12.48 13.59 -24.07
N MET A 13 11.41 12.80 -24.07
CA MET A 13 10.53 12.59 -22.91
C MET A 13 10.87 11.31 -22.11
N GLY A 14 12.10 10.77 -22.24
CA GLY A 14 12.39 9.44 -21.67
C GLY A 14 13.05 9.39 -20.29
N SER A 15 13.71 10.46 -19.84
CA SER A 15 14.64 10.34 -18.69
C SER A 15 14.09 10.79 -17.34
N LEU A 16 13.01 11.57 -17.30
CA LEU A 16 12.50 12.13 -16.05
C LEU A 16 11.57 11.17 -15.28
N ALA A 17 10.88 10.26 -15.98
CA ALA A 17 9.96 9.32 -15.35
C ALA A 17 10.69 8.28 -14.49
N LEU A 18 11.88 7.84 -14.88
CA LEU A 18 12.67 6.85 -14.13
C LEU A 18 13.31 7.45 -12.86
N ALA A 19 13.65 8.75 -12.87
CA ALA A 19 14.20 9.44 -11.70
C ALA A 19 13.16 9.64 -10.59
N GLN A 20 11.85 9.66 -10.92
CA GLN A 20 10.74 9.82 -9.96
C GLN A 20 10.24 8.48 -9.41
N ALA A 21 10.59 7.35 -10.01
CA ALA A 21 10.14 6.01 -9.61
C ALA A 21 10.84 5.48 -8.33
N GLY A 22 11.84 6.18 -7.81
CA GLY A 22 12.63 5.73 -6.65
C GLY A 22 13.59 4.58 -6.99
N ALA A 23 14.25 4.03 -5.98
CA ALA A 23 15.17 2.92 -6.13
C ALA A 23 14.40 1.62 -6.41
N ALA A 24 15.00 0.73 -7.22
CA ALA A 24 14.50 -0.63 -7.39
C ALA A 24 14.78 -1.47 -6.14
N CYS A 25 13.91 -2.44 -5.84
CA CYS A 25 14.14 -3.39 -4.75
C CYS A 25 15.36 -4.27 -5.06
N GLN A 26 16.34 -4.25 -4.15
CA GLN A 26 17.48 -5.17 -4.13
C GLN A 26 17.68 -5.66 -2.70
N PRO A 27 17.31 -6.90 -2.37
CA PRO A 27 17.58 -7.49 -1.06
C PRO A 27 19.10 -7.53 -0.82
N GLY A 28 19.56 -6.96 0.29
CA GLY A 28 20.99 -6.85 0.56
C GLY A 28 21.73 -5.75 -0.20
N GLY A 29 21.02 -4.88 -0.93
CA GLY A 29 21.54 -3.72 -1.61
C GLY A 29 21.74 -2.51 -0.69
N THR A 30 21.72 -1.31 -1.27
CA THR A 30 21.76 -0.06 -0.51
C THR A 30 20.56 0.11 0.40
N VAL A 31 20.62 1.03 1.37
CA VAL A 31 19.48 1.35 2.24
C VAL A 31 18.25 1.72 1.41
N ALA A 32 18.39 2.55 0.38
CA ALA A 32 17.29 2.93 -0.50
C ALA A 32 16.70 1.74 -1.25
N GLU A 33 17.51 0.81 -1.71
CA GLU A 33 17.08 -0.41 -2.39
C GLU A 33 16.34 -1.37 -1.45
N VAL A 34 16.84 -1.54 -0.23
CA VAL A 34 16.18 -2.35 0.81
C VAL A 34 14.87 -1.70 1.26
N ASN A 35 14.82 -0.37 1.40
CA ASN A 35 13.57 0.36 1.65
C ASN A 35 12.53 0.10 0.55
N ALA A 36 12.97 0.09 -0.72
CA ALA A 36 12.08 -0.20 -1.86
C ALA A 36 11.48 -1.62 -1.78
N CYS A 37 12.25 -2.60 -1.28
CA CYS A 37 11.71 -3.95 -1.04
C CYS A 37 10.58 -3.94 -0.02
N ALA A 38 10.72 -3.21 1.09
CA ALA A 38 9.67 -3.11 2.10
C ALA A 38 8.39 -2.44 1.55
N VAL A 39 8.53 -1.45 0.67
CA VAL A 39 7.40 -0.84 -0.03
C VAL A 39 6.67 -1.86 -0.92
N GLN A 40 7.42 -2.66 -1.69
CA GLN A 40 6.84 -3.72 -2.53
C GLN A 40 6.12 -4.80 -1.72
N ASP A 41 6.71 -5.23 -0.61
CA ASP A 41 6.09 -6.21 0.30
C ASP A 41 4.76 -5.67 0.84
N PHE A 42 4.73 -4.41 1.24
CA PHE A 42 3.48 -3.77 1.69
C PHE A 42 2.45 -3.69 0.56
N GLN A 43 2.84 -3.29 -0.63
CA GLN A 43 1.92 -3.22 -1.78
C GLN A 43 1.31 -4.59 -2.10
N ALA A 44 2.10 -5.65 -2.03
CA ALA A 44 1.62 -7.03 -2.23
C ALA A 44 0.64 -7.45 -1.13
N ALA A 45 0.95 -7.16 0.13
CA ALA A 45 0.07 -7.46 1.25
C ALA A 45 -1.24 -6.67 1.17
N ASP A 46 -1.17 -5.39 0.82
CA ASP A 46 -2.34 -4.52 0.68
C ASP A 46 -3.26 -4.98 -0.46
N THR A 47 -2.69 -5.37 -1.60
CA THR A 47 -3.44 -5.97 -2.70
C THR A 47 -4.15 -7.25 -2.26
N THR A 48 -3.46 -8.13 -1.56
CA THR A 48 -4.03 -9.39 -1.06
C THR A 48 -5.20 -9.14 -0.11
N ILE A 49 -5.06 -8.18 0.81
CA ILE A 49 -6.14 -7.88 1.76
C ILE A 49 -7.31 -7.18 1.09
N GLN A 50 -7.07 -6.37 0.06
CA GLN A 50 -8.13 -5.73 -0.72
C GLN A 50 -8.96 -6.77 -1.47
N ILE A 51 -8.33 -7.77 -2.08
CA ILE A 51 -9.02 -8.88 -2.75
C ILE A 51 -9.88 -9.63 -1.73
N LEU A 52 -9.34 -9.96 -0.57
CA LEU A 52 -10.09 -10.65 0.49
C LEU A 52 -11.27 -9.81 0.98
N TYR A 53 -11.07 -8.50 1.18
CA TYR A 53 -12.15 -7.60 1.56
C TYR A 53 -13.30 -7.63 0.54
N GLU A 54 -12.99 -7.58 -0.74
CA GLU A 54 -13.99 -7.64 -1.81
C GLU A 54 -14.70 -9.00 -1.84
N ASP A 55 -13.98 -10.10 -1.63
CA ASP A 55 -14.56 -11.44 -1.54
C ASP A 55 -15.55 -11.55 -0.36
N VAL A 56 -15.14 -11.07 0.81
CA VAL A 56 -16.00 -11.03 2.00
C VAL A 56 -17.24 -10.16 1.74
N MET A 57 -17.07 -8.98 1.16
CA MET A 57 -18.19 -8.09 0.79
C MET A 57 -19.20 -8.78 -0.11
N ARG A 58 -18.74 -9.56 -1.09
CA ARG A 58 -19.66 -10.31 -1.98
C ARG A 58 -20.43 -11.41 -1.25
N ALA A 59 -19.83 -12.00 -0.23
CA ALA A 59 -20.46 -13.06 0.56
C ALA A 59 -21.46 -12.54 1.62
N LEU A 60 -21.36 -11.27 1.99
CA LEU A 60 -22.22 -10.67 3.00
C LEU A 60 -23.58 -10.25 2.45
N SER A 61 -24.60 -10.19 3.34
CA SER A 61 -25.91 -9.63 3.03
C SER A 61 -25.83 -8.11 2.78
N ALA A 62 -26.87 -7.58 2.14
CA ALA A 62 -27.00 -6.14 1.90
C ALA A 62 -26.99 -5.32 3.20
N HIS A 63 -27.46 -5.90 4.31
CA HIS A 63 -27.47 -5.28 5.63
C HIS A 63 -26.06 -5.19 6.25
N GLU A 64 -25.24 -6.21 6.05
CA GLU A 64 -23.90 -6.29 6.63
C GLU A 64 -22.85 -5.49 5.88
N ARG A 65 -23.01 -5.35 4.57
CA ARG A 65 -22.01 -4.66 3.70
C ARG A 65 -21.67 -3.24 4.14
N PRO A 66 -22.63 -2.35 4.45
CA PRO A 66 -22.30 -1.01 4.92
C PRO A 66 -21.50 -1.02 6.22
N GLN A 67 -21.78 -1.96 7.11
CA GLN A 67 -21.07 -2.11 8.38
C GLN A 67 -19.61 -2.49 8.16
N LEU A 68 -19.34 -3.49 7.31
CA LEU A 68 -17.96 -3.87 6.98
C LEU A 68 -17.22 -2.75 6.25
N ARG A 69 -17.89 -2.06 5.32
CA ARG A 69 -17.27 -0.93 4.61
C ARG A 69 -16.79 0.16 5.58
N GLN A 70 -17.63 0.53 6.53
CA GLN A 70 -17.30 1.53 7.53
C GLN A 70 -16.16 1.05 8.45
N GLU A 71 -16.24 -0.18 8.93
CA GLU A 71 -15.24 -0.77 9.81
C GLU A 71 -13.88 -0.91 9.10
N HIS A 72 -13.88 -1.37 7.85
CA HIS A 72 -12.65 -1.51 7.06
C HIS A 72 -11.99 -0.15 6.77
N SER A 73 -12.77 0.87 6.45
CA SER A 73 -12.26 2.23 6.26
C SER A 73 -11.61 2.77 7.54
N ALA A 74 -12.23 2.53 8.70
CA ALA A 74 -11.66 2.90 9.99
C ALA A 74 -10.35 2.15 10.25
N TRP A 75 -10.30 0.86 9.95
CA TRP A 75 -9.08 0.05 10.09
C TRP A 75 -7.93 0.59 9.22
N VAL A 76 -8.18 0.96 7.97
CA VAL A 76 -7.16 1.55 7.08
C VAL A 76 -6.54 2.80 7.70
N ARG A 77 -7.39 3.70 8.26
CA ARG A 77 -6.90 4.91 8.93
C ARG A 77 -6.09 4.59 10.19
N GLN A 78 -6.58 3.66 11.01
CA GLN A 78 -5.91 3.25 12.24
C GLN A 78 -4.56 2.60 11.96
N ARG A 79 -4.45 1.76 10.93
CA ARG A 79 -3.20 1.16 10.48
C ARG A 79 -2.12 2.23 10.26
N THR A 80 -2.45 3.27 9.51
CA THR A 80 -1.53 4.38 9.23
C THR A 80 -1.10 5.10 10.50
N VAL A 81 -2.06 5.47 11.35
CA VAL A 81 -1.80 6.18 12.60
C VAL A 81 -0.93 5.36 13.54
N GLN A 82 -1.25 4.07 13.71
CA GLN A 82 -0.50 3.18 14.59
C GLN A 82 0.94 2.99 14.11
N CYS A 83 1.15 2.76 12.81
CA CYS A 83 2.48 2.55 12.26
C CYS A 83 3.34 3.82 12.30
N LYS A 84 2.76 4.99 12.07
CA LYS A 84 3.47 6.27 12.28
C LYS A 84 3.92 6.42 13.73
N ARG A 85 3.07 6.07 14.68
CA ARG A 85 3.41 6.14 16.10
C ARG A 85 4.50 5.14 16.48
N GLU A 86 4.37 3.88 16.05
CA GLU A 86 5.33 2.83 16.38
C GLU A 86 6.72 3.09 15.80
N THR A 87 6.81 3.79 14.66
CA THR A 87 8.08 4.04 13.98
C THR A 87 8.55 5.49 14.06
N GLN A 88 7.95 6.30 14.91
CA GLN A 88 8.24 7.73 15.04
C GLN A 88 9.71 7.98 15.39
N ALA A 89 10.30 7.17 16.26
CA ALA A 89 11.70 7.33 16.69
C ALA A 89 12.72 7.19 15.56
N THR A 90 12.35 6.50 14.46
CA THR A 90 13.23 6.23 13.31
C THR A 90 12.82 6.98 12.05
N GLU A 91 11.80 7.83 12.12
CA GLU A 91 11.19 8.49 10.96
C GLU A 91 12.21 9.26 10.10
N THR A 92 13.16 9.93 10.73
CA THR A 92 14.17 10.74 10.06
C THR A 92 15.46 9.97 9.74
N GLN A 93 15.55 8.70 10.10
CA GLN A 93 16.70 7.85 9.81
C GLN A 93 16.61 7.26 8.41
N PRO A 94 17.77 6.90 7.77
CA PRO A 94 17.77 6.33 6.42
C PRO A 94 16.91 5.08 6.27
N GLU A 95 16.85 4.22 7.30
CA GLU A 95 16.01 3.01 7.33
C GLU A 95 14.55 3.25 7.74
N GLY A 96 14.18 4.48 8.06
CA GLY A 96 12.83 4.85 8.49
C GLY A 96 11.73 4.34 7.56
N PRO A 97 11.83 4.53 6.23
CA PRO A 97 10.82 4.03 5.29
C PRO A 97 10.65 2.51 5.34
N ARG A 98 11.73 1.76 5.51
CA ARG A 98 11.68 0.30 5.65
C ARG A 98 10.88 -0.12 6.89
N LEU A 99 11.20 0.47 8.04
CA LEU A 99 10.56 0.13 9.30
C LEU A 99 9.06 0.47 9.28
N TYR A 100 8.72 1.62 8.72
CA TYR A 100 7.32 2.02 8.56
C TYR A 100 6.53 1.04 7.66
N HIS A 101 7.06 0.68 6.50
CA HIS A 101 6.38 -0.24 5.58
C HIS A 101 6.33 -1.67 6.12
N GLN A 102 7.33 -2.11 6.89
CA GLN A 102 7.27 -3.40 7.58
C GLN A 102 6.16 -3.43 8.63
N CYS A 103 5.94 -2.33 9.35
CA CYS A 103 4.80 -2.20 10.26
C CYS A 103 3.47 -2.30 9.48
N LEU A 104 3.32 -1.57 8.38
CA LEU A 104 2.12 -1.63 7.54
C LEU A 104 1.86 -3.05 7.04
N THR A 105 2.89 -3.75 6.58
CA THR A 105 2.80 -5.14 6.11
C THR A 105 2.29 -6.06 7.21
N ARG A 106 2.87 -6.00 8.39
CA ARG A 106 2.45 -6.82 9.54
C ARG A 106 0.99 -6.58 9.90
N LYS A 107 0.58 -5.32 10.07
CA LYS A 107 -0.81 -4.96 10.38
C LYS A 107 -1.78 -5.44 9.29
N THR A 108 -1.36 -5.35 8.03
CA THR A 108 -2.17 -5.79 6.89
C THR A 108 -2.35 -7.31 6.87
N GLN A 109 -1.29 -8.05 7.14
CA GLN A 109 -1.37 -9.52 7.24
C GLN A 109 -2.26 -9.97 8.41
N GLU A 110 -2.17 -9.29 9.56
CA GLU A 110 -3.03 -9.55 10.72
C GLU A 110 -4.52 -9.29 10.42
N ARG A 111 -4.83 -8.35 9.53
CA ARG A 111 -6.19 -8.00 9.12
C ARG A 111 -6.97 -9.17 8.53
N ARG A 112 -6.29 -10.15 7.95
CA ARG A 112 -6.93 -11.34 7.38
C ARG A 112 -7.91 -11.99 8.37
N LYS A 113 -7.49 -12.20 9.60
CA LYS A 113 -8.34 -12.81 10.64
C LYS A 113 -9.58 -11.96 10.91
N GLY A 114 -9.41 -10.64 10.99
CA GLY A 114 -10.51 -9.72 11.22
C GLY A 114 -11.56 -9.76 10.10
N LEU A 115 -11.14 -9.84 8.84
CA LEU A 115 -12.06 -9.97 7.70
C LEU A 115 -12.78 -11.32 7.69
N MET A 116 -12.07 -12.41 7.95
CA MET A 116 -12.66 -13.76 7.96
C MET A 116 -13.71 -13.93 9.04
N ARG A 117 -13.60 -13.21 10.16
CA ARG A 117 -14.62 -13.24 11.23
C ARG A 117 -15.99 -12.78 10.76
N TRP A 118 -16.08 -11.92 9.76
CA TRP A 118 -17.35 -11.48 9.18
C TRP A 118 -18.14 -12.61 8.52
N LEU A 119 -17.47 -13.67 8.09
CA LEU A 119 -18.08 -14.86 7.49
C LEU A 119 -18.44 -15.95 8.52
N SER A 120 -18.02 -15.79 9.76
CA SER A 120 -18.23 -16.77 10.83
C SER A 120 -19.47 -16.45 11.67
N ASN A 121 -19.81 -17.37 12.56
CA ASN A 121 -20.87 -17.16 13.53
C ASN A 121 -20.56 -16.04 14.54
N ASP A 122 -19.28 -15.68 14.68
CA ASP A 122 -18.81 -14.59 15.55
C ASP A 122 -18.69 -13.26 14.79
N SER A 123 -19.45 -13.09 13.72
CA SER A 123 -19.43 -11.86 12.92
C SER A 123 -19.77 -10.63 13.76
N PRO A 124 -19.01 -9.54 13.65
CA PRO A 124 -19.31 -8.28 14.34
C PRO A 124 -20.65 -7.66 13.96
N ALA A 125 -21.23 -8.05 12.81
CA ALA A 125 -22.53 -7.56 12.33
C ALA A 125 -23.72 -8.30 12.93
N LYS A 126 -23.51 -9.40 13.65
CA LYS A 126 -24.62 -10.14 14.29
C LYS A 126 -25.05 -9.44 15.57
N PRO A 127 -26.36 -9.28 15.77
CA PRO A 127 -26.88 -8.71 17.01
C PRO A 127 -26.56 -9.61 18.21
#